data_5d075481b935ad25ffb9ab0a057bbb13
#
_entry.id   5d075481b935ad25ffb9ab0a057bbb13
#
_cell.length_a   1.000
_cell.length_b   1.000
_cell.length_c   1.000
_cell.angle_alpha   90.00
_cell.angle_beta   90.00
_cell.angle_gamma   90.00
#
_symmetry.space_group_name_H-M   'P 1'
#
loop_
_entity.id
_entity.type
_entity.pdbx_description
1 polymer ?
#
loop_
_entity_poly.entity_id
_entity_poly.type
_entity_poly.pdbx_seq_one_letter_code
_entity_poly.pdbx_strand_id
1 'polypeptide(L)'
;MAYGDLVKCSEIPIAHTPPGGYGASFPPLILGNCTEPLVDGAPDLRGIWKVIAATRGGEPVASDDRLMSYTERIEQCGNRIVDCGGGTIADARADGTEENGVHDVSVFDYTTPIHVVASYEDQVFVLRPVGLPGIQVTRHLNENGHMIWTRPDMGGIVVTLEKVI
;
A
#
# COMPACT_ATOMS: atom_id res chain seq x y z
N MET A 1 -27.11 18.42 4.13
CA MET A 1 -25.66 18.25 4.20
C MET A 1 -24.96 19.03 3.10
N ALA A 2 -23.93 19.71 3.43
CA ALA A 2 -23.20 20.47 2.44
C ALA A 2 -22.44 19.53 1.50
N TYR A 3 -22.40 19.90 0.24
CA TYR A 3 -21.64 19.18 -0.77
C TYR A 3 -20.15 19.20 -0.40
N GLY A 4 -19.53 18.02 -0.37
CA GLY A 4 -18.11 17.91 -0.06
C GLY A 4 -17.76 18.05 1.42
N ASP A 5 -18.70 17.77 2.32
CA ASP A 5 -18.40 17.76 3.76
C ASP A 5 -17.20 16.84 4.05
N LEU A 6 -16.26 17.37 4.87
CA LEU A 6 -15.07 16.62 5.27
C LEU A 6 -15.40 15.64 6.37
N VAL A 7 -14.77 14.47 6.35
CA VAL A 7 -14.92 13.43 7.36
C VAL A 7 -13.57 13.06 7.93
N LYS A 8 -13.58 12.51 9.14
CA LYS A 8 -12.36 11.98 9.75
C LYS A 8 -12.06 10.60 9.19
N CYS A 9 -10.80 10.22 9.17
CA CYS A 9 -10.40 8.91 8.68
C CYS A 9 -11.09 7.77 9.43
N SER A 10 -11.39 7.98 10.72
CA SER A 10 -12.10 6.99 11.55
C SER A 10 -13.57 6.80 11.17
N GLU A 11 -14.15 7.73 10.42
CA GLU A 11 -15.56 7.68 10.03
C GLU A 11 -15.78 7.00 8.68
N ILE A 12 -14.71 6.73 7.94
CA ILE A 12 -14.80 6.12 6.62
C ILE A 12 -14.74 4.60 6.78
N PRO A 13 -15.74 3.85 6.30
CA PRO A 13 -15.71 2.39 6.38
C PRO A 13 -14.48 1.80 5.70
N ILE A 14 -13.98 0.69 6.23
CA ILE A 14 -12.84 -0.02 5.64
C ILE A 14 -13.29 -0.65 4.31
N ALA A 15 -12.51 -0.42 3.27
CA ALA A 15 -12.75 -1.02 1.96
C ALA A 15 -12.08 -2.40 1.88
N HIS A 16 -12.66 -3.28 1.09
CA HIS A 16 -12.15 -4.62 0.87
C HIS A 16 -12.08 -4.92 -0.63
N THR A 17 -11.19 -5.84 -0.97
CA THR A 17 -11.05 -6.32 -2.35
C THR A 17 -12.34 -7.00 -2.79
N PRO A 18 -12.96 -6.59 -3.91
CA PRO A 18 -14.10 -7.30 -4.43
C PRO A 18 -13.71 -8.71 -4.93
N PRO A 19 -14.67 -9.65 -5.01
CA PRO A 19 -14.38 -10.99 -5.53
C PRO A 19 -13.68 -10.95 -6.89
N GLY A 20 -12.55 -11.65 -7.00
CA GLY A 20 -11.75 -11.66 -8.23
C GLY A 20 -10.87 -10.44 -8.45
N GLY A 21 -10.76 -9.54 -7.45
CA GLY A 21 -9.97 -8.32 -7.56
C GLY A 21 -10.77 -7.14 -8.12
N TYR A 22 -10.20 -5.94 -8.07
CA TYR A 22 -10.91 -4.72 -8.54
C TYR A 22 -10.82 -4.52 -10.06
N GLY A 23 -10.14 -5.41 -10.78
CA GLY A 23 -10.07 -5.34 -12.24
C GLY A 23 -8.89 -4.53 -12.76
N ALA A 24 -9.03 -4.01 -13.98
CA ALA A 24 -7.95 -3.34 -14.69
C ALA A 24 -7.74 -1.88 -14.26
N SER A 25 -8.73 -1.26 -13.65
CA SER A 25 -8.68 0.15 -13.23
C SER A 25 -8.80 0.25 -11.72
N PHE A 26 -8.13 1.22 -11.12
CA PHE A 26 -8.28 1.47 -9.69
C PHE A 26 -9.74 1.75 -9.33
N PRO A 27 -10.19 1.31 -8.14
CA PRO A 27 -11.53 1.64 -7.67
C PRO A 27 -11.67 3.15 -7.42
N PRO A 28 -12.89 3.67 -7.22
CA PRO A 28 -13.07 5.06 -6.81
C PRO A 28 -12.28 5.37 -5.54
N LEU A 29 -11.92 6.64 -5.35
CA LEU A 29 -11.20 7.08 -4.14
C LEU A 29 -11.99 6.72 -2.89
N ILE A 30 -11.29 6.19 -1.90
CA ILE A 30 -11.89 5.75 -0.63
C ILE A 30 -11.78 6.85 0.42
N LEU A 31 -10.64 7.56 0.46
CA LEU A 31 -10.38 8.61 1.44
C LEU A 31 -10.56 10.01 0.86
N GLY A 32 -11.28 10.17 -0.24
CA GLY A 32 -11.36 11.43 -0.98
C GLY A 32 -11.89 12.61 -0.18
N ASN A 33 -12.75 12.38 0.81
CA ASN A 33 -13.33 13.44 1.64
C ASN A 33 -12.58 13.65 2.95
N CYS A 34 -11.49 12.96 3.17
CA CYS A 34 -10.69 13.08 4.39
C CYS A 34 -9.47 13.94 4.13
N THR A 35 -9.25 14.95 4.96
CA THR A 35 -8.11 15.87 4.82
C THR A 35 -7.33 16.01 6.11
N GLU A 36 -7.40 15.02 7.00
CA GLU A 36 -6.61 15.06 8.22
C GLU A 36 -5.12 15.02 7.89
N PRO A 37 -4.29 15.79 8.60
CA PRO A 37 -2.85 15.72 8.42
C PRO A 37 -2.34 14.30 8.69
N LEU A 38 -1.27 13.92 7.99
CA LEU A 38 -0.61 12.66 8.26
C LEU A 38 -0.03 12.68 9.67
N VAL A 39 -0.09 11.54 10.35
CA VAL A 39 0.48 11.41 11.70
C VAL A 39 2.01 11.46 11.64
N ASP A 40 2.63 11.78 12.77
CA ASP A 40 4.10 11.82 12.86
C ASP A 40 4.70 10.46 12.49
N GLY A 41 5.82 10.50 11.78
CA GLY A 41 6.51 9.30 11.33
C GLY A 41 5.99 8.72 10.02
N ALA A 42 4.90 9.25 9.47
CA ALA A 42 4.34 8.78 8.21
C ALA A 42 5.06 9.40 7.01
N PRO A 43 5.56 8.60 6.07
CA PRO A 43 6.00 9.14 4.80
C PRO A 43 4.77 9.58 3.99
N ASP A 44 4.90 10.60 3.18
CA ASP A 44 3.83 11.01 2.28
C ASP A 44 3.93 10.23 0.98
N LEU A 45 3.16 9.15 0.89
CA LEU A 45 3.17 8.24 -0.25
C LEU A 45 1.96 8.46 -1.17
N ARG A 46 1.18 9.51 -0.94
CA ARG A 46 -0.07 9.73 -1.71
C ARG A 46 0.20 9.91 -3.18
N GLY A 47 -0.55 9.22 -4.01
CA GLY A 47 -0.50 9.36 -5.46
C GLY A 47 -0.62 8.03 -6.19
N ILE A 48 -0.44 8.09 -7.50
CA ILE A 48 -0.35 6.93 -8.38
C ILE A 48 1.11 6.77 -8.79
N TRP A 49 1.61 5.55 -8.66
CA TRP A 49 3.01 5.21 -8.85
C TRP A 49 3.16 4.14 -9.91
N LYS A 50 4.25 4.23 -10.70
CA LYS A 50 4.61 3.18 -11.65
C LYS A 50 6.04 2.75 -11.41
N VAL A 51 6.33 1.49 -11.70
CA VAL A 51 7.67 0.92 -11.55
C VAL A 51 8.59 1.47 -12.62
N ILE A 52 9.78 1.91 -12.20
CA ILE A 52 10.85 2.33 -13.11
C ILE A 52 12.07 1.43 -13.01
N ALA A 53 12.23 0.67 -11.93
CA ALA A 53 13.31 -0.29 -11.78
C ALA A 53 12.92 -1.33 -10.74
N ALA A 54 13.39 -2.55 -10.91
CA ALA A 54 13.18 -3.62 -9.93
C ALA A 54 14.36 -4.59 -9.96
N THR A 55 14.68 -5.12 -8.77
CA THR A 55 15.69 -6.17 -8.62
C THR A 55 15.10 -7.32 -7.84
N ARG A 56 15.63 -8.52 -8.10
CA ARG A 56 15.31 -9.73 -7.33
C ARG A 56 16.64 -10.38 -6.97
N GLY A 57 16.87 -10.54 -5.65
CA GLY A 57 18.16 -11.05 -5.19
C GLY A 57 19.34 -10.17 -5.55
N GLY A 58 19.13 -8.87 -5.71
CA GLY A 58 20.16 -7.91 -6.09
C GLY A 58 20.39 -7.77 -7.60
N GLU A 59 19.74 -8.59 -8.42
CA GLU A 59 19.89 -8.56 -9.87
C GLU A 59 18.70 -7.89 -10.53
N PRO A 60 18.92 -7.04 -11.56
CA PRO A 60 17.81 -6.43 -12.30
C PRO A 60 16.88 -7.50 -12.88
N VAL A 61 15.57 -7.27 -12.78
CA VAL A 61 14.60 -8.15 -13.43
C VAL A 61 14.56 -7.87 -14.93
N ALA A 62 14.09 -8.86 -15.71
CA ALA A 62 13.91 -8.69 -17.15
C ALA A 62 12.89 -7.58 -17.44
N SER A 63 13.05 -6.89 -18.58
CA SER A 63 12.16 -5.79 -18.95
C SER A 63 10.70 -6.22 -19.14
N ASP A 64 10.45 -7.49 -19.40
CA ASP A 64 9.12 -8.08 -19.54
C ASP A 64 8.64 -8.76 -18.26
N ASP A 65 9.38 -8.66 -17.15
CA ASP A 65 8.94 -9.18 -15.87
C ASP A 65 7.66 -8.45 -15.43
N ARG A 66 6.73 -9.19 -14.82
CA ARG A 66 5.45 -8.66 -14.38
C ARG A 66 5.58 -7.49 -13.40
N LEU A 67 6.67 -7.45 -12.63
CA LEU A 67 6.95 -6.33 -11.73
C LEU A 67 7.08 -5.02 -12.50
N MET A 68 7.61 -5.05 -13.72
CA MET A 68 7.84 -3.82 -14.49
C MET A 68 6.54 -3.17 -14.99
N SER A 69 5.43 -3.88 -14.97
CA SER A 69 4.12 -3.33 -15.35
C SER A 69 3.23 -2.99 -14.14
N TYR A 70 3.73 -3.19 -12.94
CA TYR A 70 2.97 -2.95 -11.72
C TYR A 70 2.73 -1.46 -11.50
N THR A 71 1.50 -1.13 -11.14
CA THR A 71 1.10 0.23 -10.74
C THR A 71 0.41 0.16 -9.39
N GLU A 72 0.50 1.25 -8.63
CA GLU A 72 -0.02 1.32 -7.29
C GLU A 72 -0.61 2.70 -7.03
N ARG A 73 -1.77 2.74 -6.40
CA ARG A 73 -2.35 4.00 -5.92
C ARG A 73 -2.42 3.97 -4.40
N ILE A 74 -1.88 5.00 -3.78
CA ILE A 74 -1.89 5.16 -2.32
C ILE A 74 -2.68 6.39 -1.94
N GLU A 75 -3.63 6.23 -1.01
CA GLU A 75 -4.34 7.29 -0.33
C GLU A 75 -3.95 7.27 1.14
N GLN A 76 -3.77 8.43 1.74
CA GLN A 76 -3.44 8.53 3.16
C GLN A 76 -4.21 9.68 3.80
N CYS A 77 -4.65 9.49 5.03
CA CYS A 77 -5.32 10.52 5.81
C CYS A 77 -5.20 10.16 7.29
N GLY A 78 -4.69 11.08 8.12
CA GLY A 78 -4.43 10.76 9.52
C GLY A 78 -3.46 9.58 9.65
N ASN A 79 -3.87 8.53 10.35
CA ASN A 79 -3.09 7.28 10.44
C ASN A 79 -3.59 6.21 9.48
N ARG A 80 -4.52 6.54 8.58
CA ARG A 80 -5.10 5.58 7.66
C ARG A 80 -4.39 5.59 6.32
N ILE A 81 -4.25 4.42 5.74
CA ILE A 81 -3.64 4.24 4.42
C ILE A 81 -4.45 3.23 3.61
N VAL A 82 -4.71 3.55 2.36
CA VAL A 82 -5.35 2.65 1.40
C VAL A 82 -4.41 2.46 0.24
N ASP A 83 -3.95 1.24 0.07
CA ASP A 83 -2.95 0.87 -0.93
C ASP A 83 -3.60 -0.08 -1.92
N CYS A 84 -3.83 0.39 -3.14
CA CYS A 84 -4.40 -0.40 -4.22
C CYS A 84 -3.30 -0.80 -5.20
N GLY A 85 -3.09 -2.09 -5.37
CA GLY A 85 -2.10 -2.61 -6.31
C GLY A 85 -2.37 -4.07 -6.61
N GLY A 86 -2.09 -4.50 -7.84
CA GLY A 86 -2.25 -5.90 -8.22
C GLY A 86 -3.67 -6.45 -8.12
N GLY A 87 -4.69 -5.58 -8.14
CA GLY A 87 -6.09 -6.01 -8.04
C GLY A 87 -6.63 -6.07 -6.62
N THR A 88 -5.82 -5.83 -5.59
CA THR A 88 -6.25 -5.87 -4.19
C THR A 88 -6.29 -4.48 -3.57
N ILE A 89 -7.10 -4.35 -2.51
CA ILE A 89 -7.22 -3.14 -1.71
C ILE A 89 -6.70 -3.47 -0.31
N ALA A 90 -5.62 -2.82 0.10
CA ALA A 90 -5.09 -2.93 1.46
C ALA A 90 -5.46 -1.65 2.21
N ASP A 91 -6.48 -1.72 3.05
CA ASP A 91 -7.00 -0.58 3.80
C ASP A 91 -6.79 -0.83 5.29
N ALA A 92 -6.05 0.05 5.93
CA ALA A 92 -5.67 -0.14 7.32
C ALA A 92 -5.43 1.17 8.05
N ARG A 93 -5.39 1.10 9.38
CA ARG A 93 -4.77 2.12 10.21
C ARG A 93 -3.35 1.67 10.53
N ALA A 94 -2.40 2.54 10.33
CA ALA A 94 -0.98 2.23 10.55
C ALA A 94 -0.61 2.52 12.01
N ASP A 95 -1.30 1.88 12.95
CA ASP A 95 -1.12 2.08 14.38
C ASP A 95 -0.41 0.91 15.07
N GLY A 96 0.05 -0.08 14.32
CA GLY A 96 0.81 -1.20 14.85
C GLY A 96 -0.07 -2.28 15.50
N THR A 97 -1.39 -2.21 15.37
CA THR A 97 -2.28 -3.21 15.93
C THR A 97 -2.79 -4.18 14.88
N GLU A 98 -2.96 -5.44 15.27
CA GLU A 98 -3.54 -6.45 14.39
C GLU A 98 -4.99 -6.13 14.06
N GLU A 99 -5.74 -5.65 15.02
CA GLU A 99 -7.16 -5.35 14.87
C GLU A 99 -7.40 -4.29 13.80
N ASN A 100 -6.53 -3.28 13.70
CA ASN A 100 -6.64 -2.19 12.73
C ASN A 100 -5.80 -2.39 11.47
N GLY A 101 -5.18 -3.55 11.34
CA GLY A 101 -4.38 -3.89 10.17
C GLY A 101 -5.22 -4.24 8.96
N VAL A 102 -4.56 -4.80 7.96
CA VAL A 102 -5.23 -5.26 6.74
C VAL A 102 -5.87 -6.62 7.01
N HIS A 103 -7.16 -6.74 6.73
CA HIS A 103 -7.92 -7.99 6.78
C HIS A 103 -8.57 -8.17 5.42
N ASP A 104 -7.90 -8.87 4.55
CA ASP A 104 -8.32 -8.97 3.15
C ASP A 104 -7.89 -10.31 2.55
N VAL A 105 -7.67 -10.35 1.24
CA VAL A 105 -7.26 -11.55 0.53
C VAL A 105 -5.94 -11.36 -0.18
N SER A 106 -5.27 -12.47 -0.45
CA SER A 106 -3.97 -12.48 -1.12
C SER A 106 -4.07 -11.96 -2.56
N VAL A 107 -3.06 -11.20 -2.97
CA VAL A 107 -2.92 -10.71 -4.35
C VAL A 107 -2.66 -11.85 -5.35
N PHE A 108 -2.27 -13.03 -4.86
CA PHE A 108 -1.95 -14.16 -5.73
C PHE A 108 -3.19 -14.91 -6.21
N ASP A 109 -4.25 -14.98 -5.40
CA ASP A 109 -5.42 -15.79 -5.75
C ASP A 109 -6.76 -15.09 -5.48
N TYR A 110 -6.73 -13.94 -4.81
CA TYR A 110 -7.92 -13.16 -4.42
C TYR A 110 -8.91 -13.95 -3.54
N THR A 111 -8.47 -15.01 -2.88
CA THR A 111 -9.32 -15.86 -2.04
C THR A 111 -8.71 -16.18 -0.69
N THR A 112 -7.39 -16.40 -0.62
CA THR A 112 -6.72 -16.75 0.64
C THR A 112 -6.72 -15.56 1.60
N PRO A 113 -7.35 -15.69 2.79
CA PRO A 113 -7.37 -14.58 3.75
C PRO A 113 -5.96 -14.22 4.22
N ILE A 114 -5.71 -12.91 4.34
CA ILE A 114 -4.48 -12.38 4.93
C ILE A 114 -4.82 -11.44 6.06
N HIS A 115 -3.95 -11.41 7.06
CA HIS A 115 -3.99 -10.45 8.17
C HIS A 115 -2.60 -9.83 8.28
N VAL A 116 -2.53 -8.50 8.19
CA VAL A 116 -1.25 -7.79 8.13
C VAL A 116 -1.29 -6.59 9.04
N VAL A 117 -0.32 -6.50 9.95
CA VAL A 117 -0.18 -5.33 10.82
C VAL A 117 0.49 -4.21 10.03
N ALA A 118 -0.09 -3.02 10.08
CA ALA A 118 0.43 -1.83 9.41
C ALA A 118 0.96 -0.84 10.45
N SER A 119 2.09 -0.21 10.17
CA SER A 119 2.64 0.84 11.03
C SER A 119 3.45 1.84 10.22
N TYR A 120 3.61 3.04 10.78
CA TYR A 120 4.55 4.04 10.30
C TYR A 120 5.71 4.08 11.32
N GLU A 121 6.91 3.83 10.83
CA GLU A 121 8.10 3.76 11.68
C GLU A 121 9.20 4.62 11.07
N ASP A 122 9.37 5.82 11.59
CA ASP A 122 10.44 6.72 11.20
C ASP A 122 10.50 6.95 9.67
N GLN A 123 9.39 7.43 9.11
CA GLN A 123 9.22 7.73 7.68
C GLN A 123 9.24 6.47 6.79
N VAL A 124 8.93 5.31 7.36
CA VAL A 124 8.77 4.06 6.62
C VAL A 124 7.38 3.49 6.90
N PHE A 125 6.67 3.14 5.85
CA PHE A 125 5.43 2.38 5.96
C PHE A 125 5.78 0.91 6.00
N VAL A 126 5.39 0.22 7.07
CA VAL A 126 5.78 -1.17 7.33
C VAL A 126 4.54 -2.05 7.44
N LEU A 127 4.55 -3.14 6.70
CA LEU A 127 3.52 -4.18 6.75
C LEU A 127 4.15 -5.47 7.24
N ARG A 128 3.56 -6.06 8.29
CA ARG A 128 4.03 -7.33 8.86
C ARG A 128 2.91 -8.35 8.84
N PRO A 129 2.99 -9.38 7.98
CA PRO A 129 1.99 -10.44 7.95
C PRO A 129 1.94 -11.20 9.28
N VAL A 130 0.72 -11.42 9.78
CA VAL A 130 0.51 -12.19 11.01
C VAL A 130 0.84 -13.65 10.73
N GLY A 131 1.60 -14.28 11.63
CA GLY A 131 1.97 -15.69 11.48
C GLY A 131 3.21 -15.94 10.64
N LEU A 132 3.84 -14.89 10.11
CA LEU A 132 5.07 -15.01 9.33
C LEU A 132 6.17 -14.14 9.96
N PRO A 133 6.71 -14.54 11.11
CA PRO A 133 7.72 -13.72 11.81
C PRO A 133 8.96 -13.52 10.93
N GLY A 134 9.53 -12.33 11.00
CA GLY A 134 10.70 -11.97 10.21
C GLY A 134 10.39 -11.47 8.80
N ILE A 135 9.14 -11.54 8.36
CA ILE A 135 8.72 -10.97 7.08
C ILE A 135 8.20 -9.55 7.31
N GLN A 136 8.74 -8.59 6.59
CA GLN A 136 8.15 -7.25 6.55
C GLN A 136 8.29 -6.66 5.16
N VAL A 137 7.23 -6.01 4.72
CA VAL A 137 7.17 -5.29 3.44
C VAL A 137 7.23 -3.81 3.77
N THR A 138 8.12 -3.08 3.13
CA THR A 138 8.33 -1.67 3.47
C THR A 138 8.17 -0.77 2.27
N ARG A 139 7.76 0.48 2.53
CA ARG A 139 7.73 1.56 1.53
C ARG A 139 8.24 2.83 2.17
N HIS A 140 9.15 3.49 1.48
CA HIS A 140 9.65 4.80 1.91
C HIS A 140 10.05 5.63 0.68
N LEU A 141 10.25 6.92 0.87
CA LEU A 141 10.72 7.79 -0.20
C LEU A 141 12.23 7.94 -0.12
N ASN A 142 12.91 7.84 -1.27
CA ASN A 142 14.33 8.15 -1.34
C ASN A 142 14.55 9.65 -1.56
N GLU A 143 15.80 10.07 -1.64
CA GLU A 143 16.16 11.49 -1.80
C GLU A 143 15.67 12.09 -3.13
N ASN A 144 15.36 11.27 -4.13
CA ASN A 144 14.84 11.72 -5.41
C ASN A 144 13.31 11.79 -5.46
N GLY A 145 12.65 11.47 -4.34
CA GLY A 145 11.19 11.44 -4.29
C GLY A 145 10.58 10.19 -4.91
N HIS A 146 11.38 9.19 -5.24
CA HIS A 146 10.88 7.89 -5.69
C HIS A 146 10.52 7.03 -4.49
N MET A 147 9.50 6.20 -4.65
CA MET A 147 9.10 5.26 -3.61
C MET A 147 9.89 3.96 -3.77
N ILE A 148 10.49 3.52 -2.68
CA ILE A 148 11.20 2.24 -2.64
C ILE A 148 10.32 1.24 -1.91
N TRP A 149 9.95 0.18 -2.60
CA TRP A 149 9.16 -0.92 -2.06
C TRP A 149 10.08 -2.13 -1.92
N THR A 150 10.12 -2.69 -0.71
CA THR A 150 10.92 -3.89 -0.47
C THR A 150 10.04 -5.01 0.01
N ARG A 151 10.38 -6.22 -0.45
CA ARG A 151 9.68 -7.44 -0.10
C ARG A 151 10.72 -8.55 0.04
N PRO A 152 11.04 -8.98 1.29
CA PRO A 152 12.13 -9.93 1.50
C PRO A 152 11.81 -11.36 1.08
N ASP A 153 10.53 -11.74 1.04
CA ASP A 153 10.11 -13.02 0.49
C ASP A 153 10.24 -13.00 -1.05
N MET A 154 10.07 -14.14 -1.68
CA MET A 154 10.18 -14.28 -3.14
C MET A 154 11.56 -13.89 -3.69
N GLY A 155 12.63 -14.17 -2.93
CA GLY A 155 14.00 -13.93 -3.36
C GLY A 155 14.55 -12.55 -3.07
N GLY A 156 13.83 -11.74 -2.32
CA GLY A 156 14.28 -10.38 -2.00
C GLY A 156 14.04 -9.38 -3.13
N ILE A 157 12.82 -8.86 -3.20
CA ILE A 157 12.43 -7.90 -4.23
C ILE A 157 12.64 -6.49 -3.72
N VAL A 158 13.25 -5.64 -4.54
CA VAL A 158 13.35 -4.19 -4.33
C VAL A 158 12.87 -3.49 -5.57
N VAL A 159 11.86 -2.63 -5.42
CA VAL A 159 11.22 -1.95 -6.55
C VAL A 159 11.30 -0.45 -6.32
N THR A 160 11.68 0.28 -7.37
CA THR A 160 11.66 1.74 -7.39
C THR A 160 10.50 2.21 -8.25
N LEU A 161 9.68 3.08 -7.69
CA LEU A 161 8.50 3.61 -8.38
C LEU A 161 8.59 5.13 -8.45
N GLU A 162 8.14 5.68 -9.56
CA GLU A 162 7.99 7.12 -9.72
C GLU A 162 6.51 7.51 -9.63
N LYS A 163 6.26 8.68 -9.08
CA LYS A 163 4.92 9.22 -8.98
C LYS A 163 4.50 9.76 -10.34
N VAL A 164 3.34 9.33 -10.82
CA VAL A 164 2.81 9.80 -12.12
C VAL A 164 1.68 10.80 -11.93
N ILE A 165 1.04 10.80 -10.75
CA ILE A 165 0.00 11.79 -10.48
C ILE A 165 -0.29 11.91 -8.99
#